data_6d7cacb46549f8e3bcfb25754114ea58
#
_entry.id   6d7cacb46549f8e3bcfb25754114ea58
#
_cell.length_a   1.000
_cell.length_b   1.000
_cell.length_c   1.000
_cell.angle_alpha   90.00
_cell.angle_beta   90.00
_cell.angle_gamma   90.00
#
_symmetry.space_group_name_H-M   'P 1'
#
loop_
_entity.id
_entity.type
_entity.pdbx_description
1 polymer ?
#
loop_
_entity_poly.entity_id
_entity_poly.type
_entity_poly.pdbx_seq_one_letter_code
_entity_poly.pdbx_strand_id
1 'polypeptide(L)' 'MNNFKVIHEGKEYKVLAAGWQVGIGGYYIFFNDKNETVAIAPPTAIIGNSNNIK' A
#
# COMPACT_ATOMS: atom_id res chain seq x y z
N MET A 1 -9.79 -8.89 0.83
CA MET A 1 -8.62 -8.02 0.60
C MET A 1 -9.08 -6.61 0.35
N ASN A 2 -8.22 -5.65 0.61
CA ASN A 2 -8.55 -4.24 0.47
C ASN A 2 -7.87 -3.64 -0.74
N ASN A 3 -8.52 -2.65 -1.33
CA ASN A 3 -7.91 -1.86 -2.39
C ASN A 3 -7.29 -0.63 -1.77
N PHE A 4 -5.98 -0.49 -1.93
CA PHE A 4 -5.26 0.67 -1.45
C PHE A 4 -4.87 1.55 -2.62
N LYS A 5 -4.87 2.84 -2.37
CA LYS A 5 -4.44 3.83 -3.34
C LYS A 5 -3.09 4.36 -2.89
N VAL A 6 -2.10 4.26 -3.76
CA VAL A 6 -0.75 4.76 -3.47
C VAL A 6 -0.45 5.88 -4.43
N ILE A 7 -0.14 7.05 -3.89
CA ILE A 7 0.20 8.22 -4.70
C ILE A 7 1.66 8.54 -4.48
N HIS A 8 2.41 8.60 -5.58
CA HIS A 8 3.83 8.88 -5.52
C HIS A 8 4.24 9.65 -6.77
N GLU A 9 4.86 10.80 -6.57
CA GLU A 9 5.34 11.67 -7.64
C GLU A 9 4.26 11.98 -8.65
N GLY A 10 3.07 12.28 -8.13
CA GLY A 10 1.95 12.64 -8.99
C GLY A 10 1.27 11.50 -9.70
N LYS A 11 1.72 10.27 -9.47
CA LYS A 11 1.11 9.09 -10.08
C LYS A 11 0.33 8.31 -9.04
N GLU A 12 -0.78 7.74 -9.47
CA GLU A 12 -1.65 6.97 -8.60
C GLU A 12 -1.58 5.51 -9.01
N TYR A 13 -1.36 4.65 -8.00
CA TYR A 13 -1.31 3.21 -8.19
C TYR A 13 -2.35 2.56 -7.30
N LYS A 14 -2.89 1.44 -7.76
CA LYS A 14 -3.83 0.65 -6.98
C LYS A 14 -3.15 -0.65 -6.57
N VAL A 15 -3.29 -0.98 -5.28
CA VAL A 15 -2.69 -2.20 -4.72
C VAL A 15 -3.78 -2.99 -4.01
N LEU A 16 -3.93 -4.26 -4.39
CA LEU A 16 -4.85 -5.17 -3.72
C LEU A 16 -4.06 -5.96 -2.71
N ALA A 17 -4.36 -5.78 -1.43
CA ALA A 17 -3.60 -6.41 -0.35
C ALA A 17 -4.46 -6.59 0.88
N ALA A 18 -4.03 -7.45 1.80
CA ALA A 18 -4.69 -7.62 3.09
C ALA A 18 -4.40 -6.42 4.00
N GLY A 19 -3.20 -5.85 3.89
CA GLY A 19 -2.81 -4.71 4.69
C GLY A 19 -1.43 -4.24 4.31
N TRP A 20 -0.89 -3.32 5.13
CA TRP A 20 0.46 -2.83 4.92
C TRP A 20 1.11 -2.52 6.27
N GLN A 21 2.42 -2.47 6.26
CA GLN A 21 3.20 -2.12 7.43
C GLN A 21 4.43 -1.36 7.00
N VAL A 22 5.06 -0.69 7.96
CA VAL A 22 6.28 0.08 7.68
C VAL A 22 7.48 -0.81 7.97
N GLY A 23 8.34 -0.94 6.97
CA GLY A 23 9.56 -1.74 7.07
C GLY A 23 10.79 -0.89 7.29
N ILE A 24 11.95 -1.49 7.06
CA ILE A 24 13.23 -0.83 7.21
C ILE A 24 13.31 0.35 6.25
N GLY A 25 13.82 1.48 6.75
CA GLY A 25 13.93 2.68 5.95
C GLY A 25 12.63 3.43 5.76
N GLY A 26 11.57 3.02 6.44
CA GLY A 26 10.29 3.69 6.33
C GLY A 26 9.46 3.28 5.13
N TYR A 27 9.87 2.24 4.41
CA TYR A 27 9.13 1.79 3.24
C TYR A 27 7.84 1.12 3.67
N TYR A 28 6.79 1.30 2.87
CA TYR A 28 5.51 0.65 3.08
C TYR A 28 5.52 -0.69 2.37
N ILE A 29 5.23 -1.75 3.12
CA ILE A 29 5.22 -3.10 2.59
C ILE A 29 3.79 -3.61 2.62
N PHE A 30 3.24 -3.93 1.46
CA PHE A 30 1.89 -4.47 1.33
C PHE A 30 1.96 -5.99 1.27
N PHE A 31 1.06 -6.64 1.99
CA PHE A 31 1.06 -8.10 2.10
C PHE A 31 -0.33 -8.65 1.87
N ASN A 32 -0.39 -9.92 1.47
CA ASN A 32 -1.65 -10.62 1.23
C ASN A 32 -2.01 -11.48 2.44
N ASP A 33 -3.08 -12.29 2.28
CA ASP A 33 -3.57 -13.13 3.36
C ASP A 33 -2.56 -14.18 3.81
N LYS A 34 -1.60 -14.49 2.97
CA LYS A 34 -0.57 -15.49 3.27
C LYS A 34 0.72 -14.86 3.77
N ASN A 35 0.69 -13.57 4.10
CA ASN A 35 1.86 -12.82 4.54
C ASN A 35 2.93 -12.70 3.47
N GLU A 36 2.54 -12.80 2.21
CA GLU A 36 3.46 -12.59 1.11
C GLU A 36 3.45 -11.13 0.71
N THR A 37 4.64 -10.59 0.45
CA THR A 37 4.75 -9.21 0.00
C THR A 37 4.26 -9.10 -1.44
N VAL A 38 3.29 -8.23 -1.67
CA VAL A 38 2.74 -8.04 -3.02
C VAL A 38 3.15 -6.70 -3.62
N ALA A 39 3.57 -5.74 -2.80
CA ALA A 39 4.02 -4.45 -3.30
C ALA A 39 4.83 -3.74 -2.24
N ILE A 40 5.68 -2.82 -2.66
CA ILE A 40 6.47 -1.98 -1.76
C ILE A 40 6.40 -0.56 -2.29
N ALA A 41 6.15 0.40 -1.39
CA ALA A 41 6.12 1.81 -1.75
C ALA A 41 7.14 2.59 -0.92
N PRO A 42 7.72 3.64 -1.48
CA PRO A 42 8.71 4.44 -0.74
C PRO A 42 8.07 5.26 0.38
N PRO A 43 8.86 5.72 1.35
CA PRO A 43 8.32 6.46 2.49
C PRO A 43 7.69 7.80 2.11
N THR A 44 7.99 8.30 0.92
CA THR A 44 7.41 9.56 0.44
C THR A 44 6.05 9.37 -0.20
N ALA A 45 5.57 8.13 -0.35
CA ALA A 45 4.28 7.85 -0.95
C ALA A 45 3.15 8.14 0.04
N ILE A 46 1.98 8.42 -0.50
CA ILE A 46 0.77 8.64 0.29
C ILE A 46 -0.12 7.41 0.12
N ILE A 47 -0.55 6.85 1.23
CA ILE A 47 -1.36 5.63 1.24
C ILE A 47 -2.78 5.97 1.64
N GLY A 48 -3.75 5.51 0.85
CA GLY A 48 -5.16 5.61 1.19
C GLY A 48 -5.84 4.27 1.00
N ASN A 49 -6.99 4.11 1.62
CA ASN A 49 -7.79 2.89 1.47
C ASN A 49 -9.04 3.24 0.69
N SER A 50 -9.07 2.85 -0.58
CA SER A 50 -10.18 3.22 -1.45
C SER A 50 -11.44 2.39 -1.19
N ASN A 51 -11.36 1.36 -0.35
CA ASN A 51 -12.54 0.59 0.03
C ASN A 51 -13.46 1.36 0.96
N ASN A 52 -12.96 2.38 1.62
CA ASN A 52 -13.70 3.10 2.66
C ASN A 52 -14.31 4.38 2.17
N ILE A 53 -14.51 4.51 0.92
CA ILE A 53 -15.13 5.71 0.36
C ILE A 53 -16.63 5.65 0.65
N LYS A 54 -17.09 6.66 1.30
CA LYS A 54 -18.51 6.76 1.65
C LYS A 54 -19.09 8.02 1.09
#